data_dcffe3b076382383cc3286ce6564ff66
#
_entry.id   dcffe3b076382383cc3286ce6564ff66
#
_cell.length_a   1.000
_cell.length_b   1.000
_cell.length_c   1.000
_cell.angle_alpha   90.00
_cell.angle_beta   90.00
_cell.angle_gamma   90.00
#
_symmetry.space_group_name_H-M   'P 1'
#
loop_
_entity.id
_entity.type
_entity.pdbx_description
1 polymer ?
#
loop_
_entity_poly.entity_id
_entity_poly.type
_entity_poly.pdbx_seq_one_letter_code
_entity_poly.pdbx_strand_id
1 'polypeptide(L)'
;MTCAGLAPKDAVFPGEAEPGDAIVGWPSSGIHSNGLTLAREAVTRNHEYTDPFPPNPDQSIAEALLTPTRIYSEVLAPLREAETHAAAHVTGGGWTNLTRMGAFHYEITDPFDAQPVFEFVQDEGNVDDEEMHRTFNMGTGFVAALPEADAEAVVEESDDARVIGHVEDGEEAVSIRGLELQD
;
A
#
# COMPACT_ATOMS: atom_id res chain seq x y z
N MET A 1 14.63 11.02 11.11
CA MET A 1 14.09 12.41 11.04
C MET A 1 12.78 12.41 11.82
N THR A 2 12.52 13.44 12.63
CA THR A 2 11.24 13.63 13.33
C THR A 2 10.59 14.89 12.79
N CYS A 3 9.30 14.84 12.47
CA CYS A 3 8.50 15.98 12.05
C CYS A 3 7.34 16.16 13.03
N ALA A 4 7.06 17.39 13.43
CA ALA A 4 5.93 17.74 14.27
C ALA A 4 5.11 18.85 13.61
N GLY A 5 3.79 18.74 13.70
CA GLY A 5 2.85 19.69 13.11
C GLY A 5 1.63 19.89 13.98
N LEU A 6 0.87 20.93 13.67
CA LEU A 6 -0.42 21.22 14.29
C LEU A 6 -1.49 21.24 13.20
N ALA A 7 -2.62 20.60 13.48
CA ALA A 7 -3.80 20.64 12.63
C ALA A 7 -5.03 20.97 13.46
N PRO A 8 -6.05 21.66 12.91
CA PRO A 8 -7.35 21.76 13.52
C PRO A 8 -7.91 20.36 13.79
N LYS A 9 -8.66 20.21 14.88
CA LYS A 9 -9.19 18.88 15.27
C LYS A 9 -10.18 18.31 14.27
N ASP A 10 -10.90 19.17 13.58
CA ASP A 10 -11.85 18.88 12.50
C ASP A 10 -11.19 18.62 11.13
N ALA A 11 -9.89 18.80 11.02
CA ALA A 11 -9.11 18.46 9.83
C ALA A 11 -8.42 17.08 9.93
N VAL A 12 -8.69 16.34 11.00
CA VAL A 12 -8.18 14.96 11.20
C VAL A 12 -9.30 13.99 10.81
N PHE A 13 -9.01 13.03 9.95
CA PHE A 13 -9.97 11.99 9.60
C PHE A 13 -10.38 11.19 10.84
N PRO A 14 -11.64 10.69 10.91
CA PRO A 14 -12.14 9.90 12.05
C PRO A 14 -11.23 8.73 12.39
N GLY A 15 -10.69 8.05 11.37
CA GLY A 15 -9.74 6.95 11.53
C GLY A 15 -10.40 5.59 11.75
N GLU A 16 -11.70 5.47 11.52
CA GLU A 16 -12.47 4.24 11.63
C GLU A 16 -13.36 4.07 10.39
N ALA A 17 -13.08 3.04 9.60
CA ALA A 17 -13.86 2.66 8.43
C ALA A 17 -15.23 2.11 8.85
N GLU A 18 -16.17 2.07 7.93
CA GLU A 18 -17.49 1.50 8.14
C GLU A 18 -17.77 0.35 7.15
N PRO A 19 -18.47 -0.71 7.56
CA PRO A 19 -18.92 -1.73 6.62
C PRO A 19 -19.75 -1.13 5.48
N GLY A 20 -19.39 -1.46 4.24
CA GLY A 20 -19.97 -0.88 3.04
C GLY A 20 -19.16 0.25 2.43
N ASP A 21 -18.10 0.71 3.08
CA ASP A 21 -17.16 1.64 2.47
C ASP A 21 -16.48 1.03 1.26
N ALA A 22 -16.30 1.84 0.23
CA ALA A 22 -15.37 1.55 -0.84
C ALA A 22 -13.94 1.85 -0.37
N ILE A 23 -12.98 1.07 -0.86
CA ILE A 23 -11.56 1.30 -0.63
C ILE A 23 -10.97 1.89 -1.90
N VAL A 24 -10.59 3.16 -1.83
CA VAL A 24 -9.83 3.84 -2.89
C VAL A 24 -8.35 3.66 -2.62
N GLY A 25 -7.60 3.26 -3.65
CA GLY A 25 -6.16 3.06 -3.57
C GLY A 25 -5.37 3.98 -4.50
N TRP A 26 -4.11 4.20 -4.16
CA TRP A 26 -3.10 4.89 -4.97
C TRP A 26 -1.86 4.03 -5.13
N PRO A 27 -1.24 3.99 -6.33
CA PRO A 27 -0.09 3.14 -6.57
C PRO A 27 1.13 3.55 -5.76
N SER A 28 1.95 2.58 -5.42
CA SER A 28 3.29 2.81 -4.90
C SER A 28 4.29 3.08 -6.03
N SER A 29 5.49 3.52 -5.66
CA SER A 29 6.62 3.69 -6.58
C SER A 29 7.65 2.56 -6.49
N GLY A 30 7.48 1.62 -5.58
CA GLY A 30 8.41 0.54 -5.29
C GLY A 30 8.34 0.09 -3.84
N ILE A 31 9.43 -0.45 -3.31
CA ILE A 31 9.51 -1.02 -1.95
C ILE A 31 9.23 0.02 -0.86
N HIS A 32 9.49 1.30 -1.15
CA HIS A 32 9.43 2.38 -0.17
C HIS A 32 10.47 2.17 0.96
N SER A 33 10.07 2.40 2.22
CA SER A 33 10.99 2.32 3.35
C SER A 33 10.76 1.08 4.23
N ASN A 34 10.07 0.05 3.71
CA ASN A 34 9.66 -1.14 4.45
C ASN A 34 10.20 -2.41 3.80
N GLY A 35 10.37 -3.46 4.60
CA GLY A 35 10.84 -4.75 4.10
C GLY A 35 12.28 -4.77 3.60
N LEU A 36 13.06 -3.69 3.78
CA LEU A 36 14.42 -3.58 3.26
C LEU A 36 15.40 -4.62 3.83
N THR A 37 15.14 -5.15 5.01
CA THR A 37 15.95 -6.25 5.56
C THR A 37 15.76 -7.50 4.73
N LEU A 38 14.51 -7.91 4.50
CA LEU A 38 14.15 -9.05 3.67
C LEU A 38 14.68 -8.88 2.24
N ALA A 39 14.43 -7.72 1.62
CA ALA A 39 14.89 -7.43 0.26
C ALA A 39 16.43 -7.52 0.13
N ARG A 40 17.18 -6.99 1.10
CA ARG A 40 18.64 -7.09 1.11
C ARG A 40 19.12 -8.53 1.26
N GLU A 41 18.55 -9.28 2.19
CA GLU A 41 18.91 -10.68 2.42
C GLU A 41 18.59 -11.55 1.20
N ALA A 42 17.45 -11.32 0.55
CA ALA A 42 17.07 -12.01 -0.67
C ALA A 42 18.09 -11.76 -1.80
N VAL A 43 18.32 -10.51 -2.11
CA VAL A 43 19.15 -10.10 -3.26
C VAL A 43 20.62 -10.45 -3.07
N THR A 44 21.20 -10.21 -1.88
CA THR A 44 22.64 -10.42 -1.65
C THR A 44 23.06 -11.88 -1.56
N ARG A 45 22.13 -12.83 -1.68
CA ARG A 45 22.47 -14.26 -1.83
C ARG A 45 23.19 -14.56 -3.13
N ASN A 46 22.79 -13.90 -4.21
CA ASN A 46 23.22 -14.22 -5.57
C ASN A 46 23.75 -13.01 -6.35
N HIS A 47 23.57 -11.78 -5.84
CA HIS A 47 23.87 -10.55 -6.56
C HIS A 47 24.64 -9.54 -5.71
N GLU A 48 25.38 -8.67 -6.41
CA GLU A 48 25.91 -7.44 -5.83
C GLU A 48 24.96 -6.28 -6.12
N TYR A 49 24.94 -5.25 -5.27
CA TYR A 49 24.07 -4.08 -5.46
C TYR A 49 24.34 -3.32 -6.75
N THR A 50 25.54 -3.43 -7.30
CA THR A 50 25.98 -2.79 -8.55
C THR A 50 25.66 -3.60 -9.79
N ASP A 51 25.17 -4.83 -9.64
CA ASP A 51 24.78 -5.65 -10.77
C ASP A 51 23.57 -5.02 -11.49
N PRO A 52 23.44 -5.22 -12.82
CA PRO A 52 22.25 -4.80 -13.56
C PRO A 52 21.00 -5.44 -12.97
N PHE A 53 19.93 -4.65 -12.80
CA PHE A 53 18.63 -5.15 -12.36
C PHE A 53 17.98 -5.97 -13.49
N PRO A 54 17.76 -7.29 -13.36
CA PRO A 54 17.34 -8.14 -14.46
C PRO A 54 16.08 -7.68 -15.22
N PRO A 55 15.02 -7.18 -14.54
CA PRO A 55 13.84 -6.65 -15.24
C PRO A 55 14.11 -5.34 -16.03
N ASN A 56 15.10 -4.56 -15.62
CA ASN A 56 15.51 -3.32 -16.30
C ASN A 56 17.03 -3.15 -16.22
N PRO A 57 17.79 -3.72 -17.17
CA PRO A 57 19.27 -3.70 -17.12
C PRO A 57 19.92 -2.32 -17.23
N ASP A 58 19.16 -1.27 -17.56
CA ASP A 58 19.66 0.11 -17.61
C ASP A 58 19.82 0.73 -16.22
N GLN A 59 19.32 0.07 -15.17
CA GLN A 59 19.50 0.44 -13.77
C GLN A 59 20.17 -0.69 -12.98
N SER A 60 20.85 -0.33 -11.90
CA SER A 60 21.41 -1.28 -10.96
C SER A 60 20.34 -1.81 -9.98
N ILE A 61 20.61 -2.94 -9.36
CA ILE A 61 19.77 -3.49 -8.28
C ILE A 61 19.64 -2.47 -7.14
N ALA A 62 20.73 -1.76 -6.78
CA ALA A 62 20.65 -0.71 -5.77
C ALA A 62 19.65 0.40 -6.13
N GLU A 63 19.65 0.87 -7.37
CA GLU A 63 18.72 1.89 -7.83
C GLU A 63 17.28 1.41 -7.80
N ALA A 64 17.01 0.17 -8.17
CA ALA A 64 15.68 -0.44 -8.07
C ALA A 64 15.16 -0.51 -6.62
N LEU A 65 16.02 -0.96 -5.68
CA LEU A 65 15.70 -1.04 -4.26
C LEU A 65 15.55 0.33 -3.58
N LEU A 66 16.22 1.35 -4.10
CA LEU A 66 16.26 2.71 -3.55
C LEU A 66 15.30 3.67 -4.25
N THR A 67 14.37 3.18 -5.07
CA THR A 67 13.35 4.03 -5.69
C THR A 67 12.65 4.87 -4.62
N PRO A 68 12.65 6.22 -4.75
CA PRO A 68 12.08 7.10 -3.71
C PRO A 68 10.60 6.81 -3.47
N THR A 69 10.21 6.84 -2.21
CA THR A 69 8.79 6.74 -1.82
C THR A 69 7.98 7.86 -2.45
N ARG A 70 6.85 7.52 -3.09
CA ARG A 70 5.87 8.50 -3.58
C ARG A 70 5.38 9.36 -2.42
N ILE A 71 5.23 10.66 -2.69
CA ILE A 71 4.69 11.63 -1.72
C ILE A 71 3.18 11.73 -1.96
N TYR A 72 2.38 11.31 -0.97
CA TYR A 72 0.92 11.26 -1.06
C TYR A 72 0.22 12.54 -0.55
N SER A 73 0.91 13.67 -0.46
CA SER A 73 0.28 14.93 -0.02
C SER A 73 -0.80 15.44 -0.96
N GLU A 74 -0.74 15.08 -2.23
CA GLU A 74 -1.72 15.41 -3.27
C GLU A 74 -3.09 14.77 -3.04
N VAL A 75 -3.14 13.59 -2.41
CA VAL A 75 -4.41 12.89 -2.16
C VAL A 75 -5.23 13.53 -1.04
N LEU A 76 -4.63 14.42 -0.25
CA LEU A 76 -5.30 15.03 0.91
C LEU A 76 -6.40 16.02 0.51
N ALA A 77 -6.31 16.67 -0.64
CA ALA A 77 -7.32 17.64 -1.07
C ALA A 77 -8.65 16.95 -1.38
N PRO A 78 -8.74 16.00 -2.33
CA PRO A 78 -9.97 15.28 -2.62
C PRO A 78 -10.51 14.52 -1.38
N LEU A 79 -9.66 13.91 -0.58
CA LEU A 79 -10.10 13.20 0.64
C LEU A 79 -10.69 14.11 1.71
N ARG A 80 -10.33 15.41 1.74
CA ARG A 80 -10.93 16.37 2.67
C ARG A 80 -12.26 16.94 2.19
N GLU A 81 -12.53 16.90 0.90
CA GLU A 81 -13.78 17.34 0.31
C GLU A 81 -14.83 16.22 0.36
N ALA A 82 -14.36 14.96 0.45
CA ALA A 82 -15.18 13.76 0.60
C ALA A 82 -15.45 13.42 2.09
N GLU A 83 -16.46 12.62 2.34
CA GLU A 83 -16.73 12.00 3.64
C GLU A 83 -15.77 10.83 3.88
N THR A 84 -14.50 11.15 4.11
CA THR A 84 -13.46 10.12 4.36
C THR A 84 -13.52 9.63 5.80
N HIS A 85 -13.82 8.35 5.98
CA HIS A 85 -13.88 7.71 7.29
C HIS A 85 -12.50 7.37 7.83
N ALA A 86 -11.64 6.76 7.00
CA ALA A 86 -10.30 6.39 7.40
C ALA A 86 -9.32 6.42 6.22
N ALA A 87 -8.04 6.50 6.52
CA ALA A 87 -6.97 6.38 5.53
C ALA A 87 -5.72 5.74 6.13
N ALA A 88 -5.01 4.96 5.33
CA ALA A 88 -3.81 4.28 5.76
C ALA A 88 -2.71 4.33 4.68
N HIS A 89 -1.47 4.49 5.13
CA HIS A 89 -0.29 4.30 4.30
C HIS A 89 0.13 2.83 4.41
N VAL A 90 0.21 2.12 3.29
CA VAL A 90 0.62 0.71 3.24
C VAL A 90 2.14 0.66 3.44
N THR A 91 2.56 0.46 4.68
CA THR A 91 3.96 0.54 5.13
C THR A 91 4.41 -0.77 5.81
N GLY A 92 5.23 -0.71 6.85
CA GLY A 92 5.65 -1.91 7.59
C GLY A 92 4.45 -2.67 8.16
N GLY A 93 4.36 -3.96 7.85
CA GLY A 93 3.18 -4.77 8.01
C GLY A 93 2.39 -4.96 6.71
N GLY A 94 2.83 -4.32 5.60
CA GLY A 94 2.21 -4.47 4.28
C GLY A 94 0.70 -4.20 4.34
N TRP A 95 -0.07 -5.10 3.79
CA TRP A 95 -1.51 -4.99 3.70
C TRP A 95 -2.25 -5.16 5.02
N THR A 96 -1.65 -5.77 6.06
CA THR A 96 -2.29 -5.84 7.38
C THR A 96 -2.47 -4.45 8.02
N ASN A 97 -1.81 -3.41 7.49
CA ASN A 97 -2.06 -2.02 7.91
C ASN A 97 -3.50 -1.55 7.73
N LEU A 98 -4.30 -2.19 6.87
CA LEU A 98 -5.70 -1.82 6.68
C LEU A 98 -6.52 -2.04 7.95
N THR A 99 -6.19 -3.04 8.77
CA THR A 99 -6.89 -3.30 10.03
C THR A 99 -6.74 -2.16 11.06
N ARG A 100 -5.79 -1.24 10.85
CA ARG A 100 -5.69 0.00 11.64
C ARG A 100 -6.84 0.98 11.40
N MET A 101 -7.58 0.80 10.31
CA MET A 101 -8.78 1.58 10.00
C MET A 101 -10.06 1.01 10.63
N GLY A 102 -9.95 -0.02 11.48
CA GLY A 102 -11.05 -0.68 12.18
C GLY A 102 -10.94 -2.21 12.08
N ALA A 103 -11.53 -2.90 13.05
CA ALA A 103 -11.54 -4.36 13.13
C ALA A 103 -12.65 -4.94 12.22
N PHE A 104 -12.43 -4.86 10.90
CA PHE A 104 -13.34 -5.31 9.85
C PHE A 104 -12.63 -6.24 8.88
N HIS A 105 -13.39 -6.83 7.96
CA HIS A 105 -12.84 -7.54 6.82
C HIS A 105 -12.67 -6.57 5.64
N TYR A 106 -11.46 -6.52 5.08
CA TYR A 106 -11.09 -5.69 3.94
C TYR A 106 -10.92 -6.59 2.71
N GLU A 107 -11.88 -6.56 1.79
CA GLU A 107 -11.83 -7.34 0.55
C GLU A 107 -11.22 -6.51 -0.57
N ILE A 108 -10.01 -6.86 -1.01
CA ILE A 108 -9.25 -6.19 -2.07
C ILE A 108 -9.32 -7.02 -3.34
N THR A 109 -10.13 -6.57 -4.28
CA THR A 109 -10.41 -7.27 -5.53
C THR A 109 -9.54 -6.82 -6.71
N ASP A 110 -9.14 -5.54 -6.73
CA ASP A 110 -8.37 -4.92 -7.82
C ASP A 110 -7.17 -4.09 -7.32
N PRO A 111 -6.22 -4.68 -6.57
CA PRO A 111 -5.01 -3.97 -6.15
C PRO A 111 -4.17 -3.55 -7.36
N PHE A 112 -3.33 -2.52 -7.19
CA PHE A 112 -2.36 -2.13 -8.22
C PHE A 112 -1.36 -3.25 -8.49
N ASP A 113 -0.88 -3.30 -9.74
CA ASP A 113 0.15 -4.26 -10.10
C ASP A 113 1.46 -3.96 -9.36
N ALA A 114 2.06 -5.00 -8.83
CA ALA A 114 3.35 -4.91 -8.15
C ALA A 114 4.46 -4.50 -9.15
N GLN A 115 5.33 -3.57 -8.76
CA GLN A 115 6.48 -3.24 -9.56
C GLN A 115 7.44 -4.44 -9.67
N PRO A 116 8.22 -4.59 -10.75
CA PRO A 116 9.09 -5.73 -10.99
C PRO A 116 10.10 -6.04 -9.87
N VAL A 117 10.39 -5.07 -9.02
CA VAL A 117 11.29 -5.26 -7.87
C VAL A 117 10.72 -6.22 -6.83
N PHE A 118 9.40 -6.35 -6.72
CA PHE A 118 8.77 -7.27 -5.77
C PHE A 118 8.91 -8.73 -6.24
N GLU A 119 8.60 -9.01 -7.52
CA GLU A 119 8.82 -10.33 -8.11
C GLU A 119 10.28 -10.75 -8.02
N PHE A 120 11.21 -9.83 -8.33
CA PHE A 120 12.63 -10.09 -8.20
C PHE A 120 13.05 -10.44 -6.76
N VAL A 121 12.57 -9.70 -5.77
CA VAL A 121 12.87 -9.99 -4.34
C VAL A 121 12.24 -11.31 -3.91
N GLN A 122 11.03 -11.59 -4.35
CA GLN A 122 10.31 -12.84 -4.08
C GLN A 122 11.07 -14.05 -4.59
N ASP A 123 11.48 -14.01 -5.85
CA ASP A 123 12.22 -15.10 -6.51
C ASP A 123 13.59 -15.34 -5.87
N GLU A 124 14.39 -14.27 -5.70
CA GLU A 124 15.73 -14.38 -5.11
C GLU A 124 15.71 -14.80 -3.63
N GLY A 125 14.65 -14.42 -2.92
CA GLY A 125 14.43 -14.78 -1.53
C GLY A 125 13.76 -16.14 -1.33
N ASN A 126 13.09 -16.67 -2.37
CA ASN A 126 12.14 -17.76 -2.28
C ASN A 126 11.11 -17.49 -1.17
N VAL A 127 10.53 -16.28 -1.22
CA VAL A 127 9.54 -15.79 -0.25
C VAL A 127 8.14 -16.16 -0.74
N ASP A 128 7.28 -16.65 0.13
CA ASP A 128 5.90 -16.95 -0.24
C ASP A 128 5.03 -15.68 -0.38
N ASP A 129 3.88 -15.83 -1.05
CA ASP A 129 2.99 -14.72 -1.34
C ASP A 129 2.45 -14.06 -0.07
N GLU A 130 2.18 -14.84 0.96
CA GLU A 130 1.66 -14.32 2.23
C GLU A 130 2.67 -13.38 2.88
N GLU A 131 3.92 -13.81 3.01
CA GLU A 131 5.00 -13.00 3.58
C GLU A 131 5.28 -11.75 2.72
N MET A 132 5.21 -11.87 1.38
CA MET A 132 5.34 -10.71 0.49
C MET A 132 4.28 -9.65 0.80
N HIS A 133 3.01 -10.03 0.95
CA HIS A 133 1.91 -9.11 1.24
C HIS A 133 1.91 -8.61 2.69
N ARG A 134 2.47 -9.38 3.64
CA ARG A 134 2.67 -8.93 5.03
C ARG A 134 3.83 -7.95 5.18
N THR A 135 4.82 -8.04 4.32
CA THR A 135 6.04 -7.21 4.43
C THR A 135 6.00 -5.99 3.52
N PHE A 136 5.44 -6.12 2.32
CA PHE A 136 5.49 -5.10 1.28
C PHE A 136 4.11 -4.56 0.89
N ASN A 137 4.13 -3.38 0.25
CA ASN A 137 2.93 -2.74 -0.28
C ASN A 137 2.40 -3.38 -1.59
N MET A 138 3.20 -4.21 -2.25
CA MET A 138 2.87 -4.95 -3.47
C MET A 138 2.18 -4.10 -4.55
N GLY A 139 2.63 -2.86 -4.75
CA GLY A 139 2.11 -1.96 -5.78
C GLY A 139 1.10 -0.91 -5.29
N THR A 140 0.50 -1.09 -4.11
CA THR A 140 -0.46 -0.15 -3.53
C THR A 140 0.15 0.55 -2.32
N GLY A 141 0.33 1.86 -2.37
CA GLY A 141 1.07 2.56 -1.31
C GLY A 141 0.21 3.36 -0.34
N PHE A 142 -0.99 3.78 -0.74
CA PHE A 142 -1.92 4.51 0.11
C PHE A 142 -3.35 4.06 -0.17
N VAL A 143 -4.20 4.01 0.86
CA VAL A 143 -5.61 3.65 0.76
C VAL A 143 -6.46 4.57 1.62
N ALA A 144 -7.73 4.75 1.21
CA ALA A 144 -8.75 5.43 1.99
C ALA A 144 -10.07 4.65 1.93
N ALA A 145 -10.81 4.64 3.04
CA ALA A 145 -12.14 4.07 3.17
C ALA A 145 -13.17 5.21 3.26
N LEU A 146 -14.19 5.17 2.41
CA LEU A 146 -15.22 6.20 2.29
C LEU A 146 -16.48 5.66 1.58
N PRO A 147 -17.65 6.31 1.75
CA PRO A 147 -18.86 5.91 1.05
C PRO A 147 -18.67 5.81 -0.47
N GLU A 148 -19.33 4.84 -1.11
CA GLU A 148 -19.17 4.55 -2.55
C GLU A 148 -19.36 5.80 -3.43
N ALA A 149 -20.35 6.66 -3.11
CA ALA A 149 -20.61 7.88 -3.87
C ALA A 149 -19.46 8.89 -3.81
N ASP A 150 -18.79 9.00 -2.66
CA ASP A 150 -17.63 9.87 -2.48
C ASP A 150 -16.38 9.25 -3.09
N ALA A 151 -16.28 7.91 -3.09
CA ALA A 151 -15.16 7.19 -3.72
C ALA A 151 -15.08 7.49 -5.23
N GLU A 152 -16.22 7.52 -5.93
CA GLU A 152 -16.26 7.88 -7.36
C GLU A 152 -15.72 9.31 -7.58
N ALA A 153 -16.14 10.27 -6.75
CA ALA A 153 -15.69 11.66 -6.85
C ALA A 153 -14.19 11.79 -6.57
N VAL A 154 -13.66 11.09 -5.54
CA VAL A 154 -12.24 11.08 -5.23
C VAL A 154 -11.42 10.48 -6.38
N VAL A 155 -11.90 9.42 -7.02
CA VAL A 155 -11.23 8.82 -8.18
C VAL A 155 -11.22 9.77 -9.38
N GLU A 156 -12.34 10.49 -9.64
CA GLU A 156 -12.41 11.47 -10.74
C GLU A 156 -11.47 12.66 -10.55
N GLU A 157 -11.23 13.07 -9.30
CA GLU A 157 -10.38 14.22 -8.94
C GLU A 157 -8.90 13.86 -8.71
N SER A 158 -8.59 12.57 -8.66
CA SER A 158 -7.25 12.09 -8.33
C SER A 158 -6.56 11.43 -9.53
N ASP A 159 -5.34 11.86 -9.83
CA ASP A 159 -4.50 11.13 -10.76
C ASP A 159 -4.18 9.74 -10.18
N ASP A 160 -4.25 8.70 -11.01
CA ASP A 160 -3.89 7.31 -10.69
C ASP A 160 -4.70 6.63 -9.55
N ALA A 161 -5.76 7.25 -9.02
CA ALA A 161 -6.63 6.60 -8.03
C ALA A 161 -7.59 5.63 -8.68
N ARG A 162 -7.98 4.58 -7.95
CA ARG A 162 -9.11 3.72 -8.31
C ARG A 162 -9.72 3.05 -7.08
N VAL A 163 -10.96 2.62 -7.20
CA VAL A 163 -11.56 1.72 -6.23
C VAL A 163 -10.88 0.36 -6.38
N ILE A 164 -10.31 -0.15 -5.28
CA ILE A 164 -9.57 -1.41 -5.26
C ILE A 164 -10.26 -2.51 -4.47
N GLY A 165 -11.31 -2.19 -3.73
CA GLY A 165 -12.02 -3.13 -2.86
C GLY A 165 -13.07 -2.43 -2.01
N HIS A 166 -13.50 -3.10 -0.96
CA HIS A 166 -14.52 -2.61 -0.03
C HIS A 166 -14.32 -3.18 1.38
N VAL A 167 -15.02 -2.56 2.34
CA VAL A 167 -15.03 -2.98 3.74
C VAL A 167 -16.29 -3.80 4.00
N GLU A 168 -16.13 -4.97 4.60
CA GLU A 168 -17.22 -5.87 4.99
C GLU A 168 -17.34 -5.99 6.51
N ASP A 169 -18.55 -6.27 6.99
CA ASP A 169 -18.75 -6.70 8.37
C ASP A 169 -18.25 -8.14 8.52
N GLY A 170 -17.31 -8.37 9.42
CA GLY A 170 -16.69 -9.68 9.57
C GLY A 170 -15.57 -9.72 10.61
N GLU A 171 -14.87 -10.83 10.66
CA GLU A 171 -13.66 -10.95 11.47
C GLU A 171 -12.53 -10.06 10.86
N GLU A 172 -11.68 -9.53 11.72
CA GLU A 172 -10.55 -8.70 11.34
C GLU A 172 -9.59 -9.47 10.43
N ALA A 173 -9.61 -9.14 9.15
CA ALA A 173 -8.78 -9.78 8.13
C ALA A 173 -8.63 -8.89 6.89
N VAL A 174 -7.65 -9.18 6.07
CA VAL A 174 -7.49 -8.60 4.73
C VAL A 174 -7.42 -9.70 3.70
N SER A 175 -8.36 -9.72 2.75
CA SER A 175 -8.33 -10.63 1.60
C SER A 175 -7.89 -9.89 0.35
N ILE A 176 -6.89 -10.42 -0.35
CA ILE A 176 -6.35 -9.82 -1.57
C ILE A 176 -6.43 -10.84 -2.69
N ARG A 177 -7.37 -10.66 -3.62
CA ARG A 177 -7.60 -11.62 -4.72
C ARG A 177 -7.71 -13.07 -4.23
N GLY A 178 -8.30 -13.27 -3.03
CA GLY A 178 -8.49 -14.59 -2.40
C GLY A 178 -7.31 -15.08 -1.54
N LEU A 179 -6.23 -14.32 -1.41
CA LEU A 179 -5.21 -14.55 -0.39
C LEU A 179 -5.67 -13.88 0.91
N GLU A 180 -5.91 -14.66 1.95
CA GLU A 180 -6.35 -14.16 3.25
C GLU A 180 -5.15 -13.94 4.18
N LEU A 181 -5.05 -12.73 4.71
CA LEU A 181 -4.05 -12.32 5.70
C LEU A 181 -4.75 -12.12 7.05
N GLN A 182 -4.49 -13.00 8.00
CA GLN A 182 -4.94 -12.87 9.40
C GLN A 182 -3.73 -12.58 10.29
N ASP A 183 -3.90 -11.78 11.34
CA ASP A 183 -2.84 -11.51 12.33
C ASP A 183 -2.57 -12.71 13.24
#